data_39da35670dd09c7c18843169a7a31293
#
_entry.id   39da35670dd09c7c18843169a7a31293
#
_cell.length_a   1.000
_cell.length_b   1.000
_cell.length_c   1.000
_cell.angle_alpha   90.00
_cell.angle_beta   90.00
_cell.angle_gamma   90.00
#
_symmetry.space_group_name_H-M   'P 1'
#
loop_
_entity.id
_entity.type
_entity.pdbx_description
1 polymer ?
#
loop_
_entity_poly.entity_id
_entity_poly.type
_entity_poly.pdbx_seq_one_letter_code
_entity_poly.pdbx_strand_id
1 'polypeptide(L)' 'MLSSLCFLVVNSALLLMLLKINNDKEDIDLMFLVCLLFTFLGNICLGISVNTIIALINVGLGIKVFK' A
#
# COMPACT_ATOMS: atom_id res chain seq x y z
N MET A 1 13.20 -6.33 -13.20
CA MET A 1 12.50 -5.24 -13.94
C MET A 1 11.00 -5.46 -13.99
N LEU A 2 10.54 -6.62 -14.49
CA LEU A 2 9.10 -6.88 -14.56
C LEU A 2 8.45 -6.89 -13.18
N SER A 3 9.09 -7.51 -12.20
CA SER A 3 8.58 -7.54 -10.83
C SER A 3 8.44 -6.14 -10.25
N SER A 4 9.42 -5.27 -10.47
CA SER A 4 9.39 -3.91 -9.98
C SER A 4 8.23 -3.13 -10.61
N LEU A 5 7.98 -3.34 -11.90
CA LEU A 5 6.88 -2.68 -12.59
C LEU A 5 5.53 -3.17 -12.07
N CYS A 6 5.39 -4.47 -11.83
CA CYS A 6 4.18 -5.04 -11.26
C CYS A 6 3.89 -4.45 -9.87
N PHE A 7 4.91 -4.36 -9.03
CA PHE A 7 4.75 -3.75 -7.70
C PHE A 7 4.41 -2.28 -7.79
N LEU A 8 4.97 -1.57 -8.75
CA LEU A 8 4.64 -0.15 -8.95
C LEU A 8 3.15 0.01 -9.28
N VAL A 9 2.62 -0.80 -10.19
CA VAL A 9 1.21 -0.76 -10.57
C VAL A 9 0.33 -1.09 -9.36
N VAL A 10 0.65 -2.16 -8.64
CA VAL A 10 -0.12 -2.59 -7.46
C VAL A 10 -0.10 -1.50 -6.39
N ASN A 11 1.06 -0.95 -6.09
CA ASN A 11 1.18 0.09 -5.06
C ASN A 11 0.41 1.35 -5.44
N SER A 12 0.47 1.75 -6.71
CA SER A 12 -0.27 2.92 -7.19
C SER A 12 -1.77 2.70 -7.08
N ALA A 13 -2.25 1.52 -7.47
CA ALA A 13 -3.67 1.19 -7.36
C ALA A 13 -4.12 1.21 -5.89
N LEU A 14 -3.32 0.63 -4.99
CA LEU A 14 -3.64 0.63 -3.56
C LEU A 14 -3.66 2.05 -3.01
N LEU A 15 -2.74 2.90 -3.44
CA LEU A 15 -2.72 4.29 -2.99
C LEU A 15 -4.00 5.02 -3.41
N LEU A 16 -4.42 4.85 -4.64
CA LEU A 16 -5.66 5.47 -5.12
C LEU A 16 -6.87 4.96 -4.36
N MET A 17 -6.93 3.66 -4.10
CA MET A 17 -8.02 3.08 -3.31
C MET A 17 -8.05 3.64 -1.89
N LEU A 18 -6.90 3.73 -1.25
CA LEU A 18 -6.80 4.24 0.13
C LEU A 18 -7.17 5.72 0.20
N LEU A 19 -6.76 6.51 -0.78
CA LEU A 19 -7.13 7.92 -0.85
C LEU A 19 -8.65 8.07 -0.98
N LYS A 20 -9.27 7.25 -1.80
CA LYS A 20 -10.72 7.27 -1.96
C LYS A 20 -11.43 6.86 -0.67
N ILE A 21 -10.96 5.79 -0.03
CA ILE A 21 -11.51 5.34 1.25
C ILE A 21 -11.41 6.44 2.30
N ASN A 22 -10.27 7.11 2.39
CA ASN A 22 -10.08 8.20 3.34
C ASN A 22 -11.01 9.38 3.01
N ASN A 23 -11.15 9.71 1.73
CA ASN A 23 -12.01 10.81 1.30
C ASN A 23 -13.49 10.53 1.60
N ASP A 24 -13.92 9.28 1.44
CA ASP A 24 -15.29 8.87 1.71
C ASP A 24 -15.54 8.58 3.18
N LYS A 25 -14.52 8.73 4.03
CA LYS A 25 -14.58 8.45 5.47
C LYS A 25 -14.97 7.02 5.78
N GLU A 26 -14.53 6.11 4.93
CA GLU A 26 -14.72 4.68 5.14
C GLU A 26 -13.55 4.10 5.93
N ASP A 27 -13.74 2.88 6.43
CA ASP A 27 -12.73 2.15 7.19
C ASP A 27 -12.28 0.92 6.43
N ILE A 28 -11.08 0.45 6.75
CA ILE A 28 -10.59 -0.84 6.25
C ILE A 28 -10.55 -1.84 7.40
N ASP A 29 -10.62 -3.12 7.06
CA ASP A 29 -10.55 -4.17 8.07
C ASP A 29 -9.10 -4.63 8.28
N LEU A 30 -8.94 -5.55 9.24
CA LEU A 30 -7.63 -6.08 9.57
C LEU A 30 -6.99 -6.81 8.40
N MET A 31 -7.78 -7.54 7.62
CA MET A 31 -7.23 -8.29 6.49
C MET A 31 -6.62 -7.36 5.44
N PHE A 32 -7.28 -6.26 5.15
CA PHE A 32 -6.76 -5.27 4.22
C PHE A 32 -5.44 -4.69 4.73
N LEU A 33 -5.39 -4.35 6.02
CA LEU A 33 -4.17 -3.80 6.64
C LEU A 33 -3.03 -4.82 6.57
N VAL A 34 -3.31 -6.09 6.85
CA VAL A 34 -2.31 -7.15 6.75
C VAL A 34 -1.78 -7.28 5.33
N CYS A 35 -2.66 -7.19 4.33
CA CYS A 35 -2.24 -7.21 2.92
C CYS A 35 -1.30 -6.04 2.60
N LEU A 36 -1.58 -4.85 3.12
CA LEU A 36 -0.72 -3.70 2.94
C LEU A 36 0.66 -3.93 3.56
N LEU A 37 0.70 -4.51 4.76
CA LEU A 37 1.96 -4.82 5.43
C LEU A 37 2.77 -5.85 4.65
N PHE A 38 2.14 -6.90 4.15
CA PHE A 38 2.83 -7.90 3.33
C PHE A 38 3.36 -7.30 2.03
N THR A 39 2.60 -6.43 1.40
CA THR A 39 3.04 -5.74 0.20
C THR A 39 4.27 -4.88 0.49
N PHE A 40 4.27 -4.19 1.62
CA PHE A 40 5.41 -3.38 2.04
C PHE A 40 6.65 -4.25 2.25
N LEU A 41 6.51 -5.38 2.96
CA LEU A 41 7.62 -6.30 3.18
C LEU A 41 8.16 -6.85 1.86
N GLY A 42 7.28 -7.17 0.91
CA GLY A 42 7.69 -7.62 -0.41
C GLY A 42 8.52 -6.57 -1.15
N ASN A 43 8.14 -5.31 -1.02
CA ASN A 43 8.90 -4.22 -1.64
C ASN A 43 10.29 -4.07 -1.01
N ILE A 44 10.39 -4.24 0.30
CA ILE A 44 11.69 -4.19 0.99
C ILE A 44 12.58 -5.33 0.50
N CYS A 45 12.01 -6.52 0.30
CA CYS A 45 12.76 -7.67 -0.21
C CYS A 45 13.32 -7.44 -1.60
N LEU A 46 12.65 -6.65 -2.44
CA LEU A 46 13.13 -6.29 -3.77
C LEU A 46 14.18 -5.19 -3.74
N GLY A 47 14.35 -4.54 -2.60
CA GLY A 47 15.29 -3.45 -2.44
C GLY A 47 14.56 -2.12 -2.24
N ILE A 48 15.26 -1.17 -1.64
CA ILE A 48 14.71 0.16 -1.35
C ILE A 48 14.65 0.96 -2.65
N SER A 49 13.46 1.42 -3.01
CA SER A 49 13.23 2.15 -4.25
C SER A 49 12.00 3.02 -4.11
N VAL A 50 11.56 3.62 -5.22
CA VAL A 50 10.32 4.41 -5.25
C VAL A 50 9.14 3.55 -4.82
N ASN A 51 9.13 2.26 -5.20
CA ASN A 51 8.06 1.34 -4.80
C ASN A 51 7.97 1.23 -3.28
N THR A 52 9.10 1.18 -2.60
CA THR A 52 9.13 1.11 -1.14
C THR A 52 8.53 2.35 -0.51
N ILE A 53 8.81 3.53 -1.07
CA ILE A 53 8.25 4.79 -0.58
C ILE A 53 6.73 4.79 -0.73
N ILE A 54 6.23 4.37 -1.91
CA ILE A 54 4.79 4.30 -2.15
C ILE A 54 4.14 3.30 -1.20
N ALA A 55 4.77 2.16 -0.99
CA ALA A 55 4.26 1.14 -0.07
C ALA A 55 4.20 1.67 1.37
N LEU A 56 5.20 2.44 1.78
CA LEU A 56 5.21 3.07 3.11
C LEU A 56 4.04 4.05 3.26
N ILE A 57 3.78 4.85 2.24
CA ILE A 57 2.65 5.77 2.24
C ILE A 57 1.34 4.99 2.33
N ASN A 58 1.22 3.88 1.61
CA ASN A 58 0.03 3.03 1.65
C ASN A 58 -0.20 2.47 3.05
N VAL A 59 0.85 2.00 3.71
CA VAL A 59 0.74 1.48 5.08
C VAL A 59 0.28 2.60 6.03
N GLY A 60 0.86 3.79 5.90
CA GLY A 60 0.48 4.93 6.73
C GLY A 60 -0.98 5.29 6.55
N LEU A 61 -1.45 5.37 5.30
CA LEU A 61 -2.86 5.64 5.03
C LEU A 61 -3.76 4.51 5.54
N GLY A 62 -3.30 3.26 5.41
CA GLY A 62 -4.04 2.11 5.92
C GLY A 62 -4.24 2.19 7.43
N ILE A 63 -3.21 2.57 8.15
CA ILE A 63 -3.31 2.75 9.60
C ILE A 63 -4.28 3.89 9.93
N LYS A 64 -4.22 4.97 9.16
CA LYS A 64 -5.09 6.13 9.37
C LYS A 64 -6.57 5.78 9.19
N VAL A 65 -6.88 4.95 8.20
CA VAL A 65 -8.26 4.55 7.91
C VAL A 65 -8.63 3.22 8.55
N PHE A 66 -7.73 2.63 9.34
CA PHE A 66 -8.01 1.39 10.05
C PHE A 66 -9.07 1.63 11.13
N LYS A 67 -10.00 0.71 11.18
CA LYS A 67 -11.14 0.80 12.08
C LYS A 67 -10.76 0.69 13.57
#